data_7b17518776987002587395e6ed718c9e
#
_entry.id   7b17518776987002587395e6ed718c9e
#
_cell.length_a   1.000
_cell.length_b   1.000
_cell.length_c   1.000
_cell.angle_alpha   90.00
_cell.angle_beta   90.00
_cell.angle_gamma   90.00
#
_symmetry.space_group_name_H-M   'P 1'
#
loop_
_entity.id
_entity.type
_entity.pdbx_description
1 polymer ?
#
loop_
_entity_poly.entity_id
_entity_poly.type
_entity_poly.pdbx_seq_one_letter_code
_entity_poly.pdbx_strand_id
1 'polypeptide(L)'
;MEPNQHSDDYNNLKEVYRPSHADYTYKVKYGIRDHRGGGRSSARETISRVVAGALAKLALKQLGIHITAYTSQVGPIRLEENYTAYDLDLIETNPVRCPDPAKAKEMEELIFKIKGEGDTIGGVVTCVVKGCPIGLGQPVSVSSMQHLEQPCSASMQ
;
A
#
# COMPACT_ATOMS: atom_id res chain seq x y z
N MET A 1 14.44 10.52 1.36
CA MET A 1 15.27 9.65 0.49
C MET A 1 16.55 9.36 1.26
N GLU A 2 16.80 8.11 1.59
CA GLU A 2 18.11 7.77 2.13
C GLU A 2 19.20 8.06 1.08
N PRO A 3 20.20 8.86 1.41
CA PRO A 3 21.21 9.29 0.44
C PRO A 3 22.19 8.18 0.01
N ASN A 4 22.01 6.94 0.49
CA ASN A 4 22.99 5.87 0.41
C ASN A 4 22.60 4.67 -0.47
N GLN A 5 21.70 4.85 -1.44
CA GLN A 5 21.44 3.75 -2.36
C GLN A 5 22.52 3.73 -3.47
N HIS A 6 23.46 2.81 -3.35
CA HIS A 6 24.48 2.57 -4.34
C HIS A 6 23.98 1.56 -5.39
N SER A 7 23.97 1.96 -6.65
CA SER A 7 23.60 1.07 -7.78
C SER A 7 24.53 -0.14 -7.89
N ASP A 8 25.73 -0.03 -7.38
CA ASP A 8 26.76 -1.09 -7.41
C ASP A 8 26.43 -2.29 -6.53
N ASP A 9 25.61 -2.10 -5.50
CA ASP A 9 25.13 -3.18 -4.61
C ASP A 9 24.28 -4.21 -5.37
N TYR A 10 23.80 -3.89 -6.56
CA TYR A 10 22.98 -4.75 -7.41
C TYR A 10 23.73 -5.43 -8.56
N ASN A 11 25.06 -5.27 -8.65
CA ASN A 11 25.84 -5.83 -9.76
C ASN A 11 25.77 -7.36 -9.83
N ASN A 12 25.68 -8.03 -8.68
CA ASN A 12 25.49 -9.48 -8.56
C ASN A 12 24.14 -9.97 -9.14
N LEU A 13 23.16 -9.07 -9.30
CA LEU A 13 21.83 -9.39 -9.83
C LEU A 13 21.72 -9.18 -11.35
N LYS A 14 22.81 -8.79 -12.02
CA LYS A 14 22.80 -8.49 -13.45
C LYS A 14 22.40 -9.70 -14.30
N GLU A 15 22.87 -10.88 -13.96
CA GLU A 15 22.65 -12.13 -14.70
C GLU A 15 21.58 -13.03 -14.05
N VAL A 16 21.05 -12.65 -12.86
CA VAL A 16 20.12 -13.47 -12.07
C VAL A 16 18.80 -12.73 -11.86
N TYR A 17 17.69 -13.45 -11.86
CA TYR A 17 16.38 -12.89 -11.50
C TYR A 17 16.10 -13.11 -10.02
N ARG A 18 15.58 -12.07 -9.38
CA ARG A 18 15.19 -12.16 -7.97
C ARG A 18 13.86 -12.95 -7.83
N PRO A 19 13.80 -13.96 -6.96
CA PRO A 19 12.55 -14.64 -6.64
C PRO A 19 11.50 -13.64 -6.12
N SER A 20 10.24 -13.84 -6.47
CA SER A 20 9.10 -12.98 -6.06
C SER A 20 9.21 -11.51 -6.48
N HIS A 21 10.10 -11.19 -7.43
CA HIS A 21 10.24 -9.84 -8.00
C HIS A 21 9.84 -9.84 -9.48
N ALA A 22 9.39 -8.70 -10.00
CA ALA A 22 8.95 -8.56 -11.39
C ALA A 22 10.08 -8.57 -12.44
N ASP A 23 11.31 -8.92 -12.07
CA ASP A 23 12.49 -8.91 -12.94
C ASP A 23 12.30 -9.77 -14.20
N TYR A 24 11.85 -11.01 -14.02
CA TYR A 24 11.64 -11.96 -15.12
C TYR A 24 10.52 -11.49 -16.06
N THR A 25 9.38 -11.14 -15.49
CA THR A 25 8.20 -10.71 -16.26
C THR A 25 8.47 -9.44 -17.05
N TYR A 26 9.21 -8.48 -16.49
CA TYR A 26 9.65 -7.28 -17.22
C TYR A 26 10.60 -7.63 -18.37
N LYS A 27 11.57 -8.51 -18.13
CA LYS A 27 12.49 -8.95 -19.19
C LYS A 27 11.76 -9.64 -20.33
N VAL A 28 10.82 -10.53 -20.02
CA VAL A 28 10.04 -11.25 -21.04
C VAL A 28 9.11 -10.31 -21.79
N LYS A 29 8.41 -9.41 -21.09
CA LYS A 29 7.42 -8.52 -21.70
C LYS A 29 8.03 -7.39 -22.50
N TYR A 30 9.12 -6.78 -21.99
CA TYR A 30 9.67 -5.55 -22.57
C TYR A 30 11.07 -5.74 -23.20
N GLY A 31 11.65 -6.94 -23.12
CA GLY A 31 13.01 -7.23 -23.62
C GLY A 31 14.14 -6.61 -22.78
N ILE A 32 13.83 -5.73 -21.84
CA ILE A 32 14.80 -5.03 -20.99
C ILE A 32 14.36 -5.10 -19.53
N ARG A 33 15.32 -5.00 -18.61
CA ARG A 33 15.08 -4.77 -17.19
C ARG A 33 16.19 -3.90 -16.63
N ASP A 34 15.89 -3.14 -15.60
CA ASP A 34 16.90 -2.44 -14.82
C ASP A 34 17.26 -3.26 -13.58
N HIS A 35 18.47 -3.86 -13.59
CA HIS A 35 18.98 -4.63 -12.45
C HIS A 35 19.42 -3.74 -11.28
N ARG A 36 19.68 -2.44 -11.53
CA ARG A 36 20.18 -1.46 -10.56
C ARG A 36 19.07 -0.86 -9.71
N GLY A 37 18.28 -1.71 -9.04
CA GLY A 37 17.19 -1.29 -8.17
C GLY A 37 15.79 -1.42 -8.78
N GLY A 38 15.67 -2.07 -9.96
CA GLY A 38 14.40 -2.48 -10.56
C GLY A 38 13.69 -1.41 -11.41
N GLY A 39 14.18 -0.18 -11.47
CA GLY A 39 13.57 0.87 -12.28
C GLY A 39 12.07 1.01 -11.99
N ARG A 40 11.23 0.91 -13.03
CA ARG A 40 9.76 0.97 -12.90
C ARG A 40 9.11 -0.24 -12.26
N SER A 41 9.80 -1.35 -12.13
CA SER A 41 9.34 -2.50 -11.35
C SER A 41 9.62 -2.37 -9.86
N SER A 42 10.31 -1.32 -9.44
CA SER A 42 10.57 -1.02 -8.03
C SER A 42 9.33 -0.48 -7.31
N ALA A 43 9.15 -0.89 -6.05
CA ALA A 43 8.14 -0.31 -5.16
C ALA A 43 8.24 1.23 -5.02
N ARG A 44 9.38 1.82 -5.40
CA ARG A 44 9.63 3.26 -5.48
C ARG A 44 8.63 4.01 -6.37
N GLU A 45 8.04 3.36 -7.35
CA GLU A 45 6.97 3.91 -8.19
C GLU A 45 5.74 4.34 -7.37
N THR A 46 5.52 3.77 -6.19
CA THR A 46 4.43 4.15 -5.29
C THR A 46 4.57 5.57 -4.74
N ILE A 47 5.77 6.16 -4.72
CA ILE A 47 5.99 7.55 -4.31
C ILE A 47 5.15 8.50 -5.16
N SER A 48 5.13 8.32 -6.48
CA SER A 48 4.35 9.14 -7.40
C SER A 48 2.84 9.05 -7.11
N ARG A 49 2.36 7.84 -6.76
CA ARG A 49 0.96 7.61 -6.39
C ARG A 49 0.61 8.27 -5.07
N VAL A 50 1.50 8.21 -4.09
CA VAL A 50 1.30 8.86 -2.78
C VAL A 50 1.23 10.38 -2.94
N VAL A 51 2.14 10.98 -3.72
CA VAL A 51 2.13 12.42 -4.00
C VAL A 51 0.85 12.84 -4.71
N ALA A 52 0.47 12.14 -5.79
CA ALA A 52 -0.77 12.42 -6.51
C ALA A 52 -2.01 12.24 -5.62
N GLY A 53 -2.03 11.19 -4.80
CA GLY A 53 -3.10 10.94 -3.83
C GLY A 53 -3.22 12.03 -2.77
N ALA A 54 -2.10 12.56 -2.28
CA ALA A 54 -2.10 13.66 -1.32
C ALA A 54 -2.72 14.94 -1.93
N LEU A 55 -2.34 15.30 -3.16
CA LEU A 55 -2.91 16.44 -3.86
C LEU A 55 -4.41 16.23 -4.13
N ALA A 56 -4.80 15.04 -4.57
CA ALA A 56 -6.21 14.70 -4.79
C ALA A 56 -7.03 14.81 -3.48
N LYS A 57 -6.51 14.33 -2.35
CA LYS A 57 -7.17 14.47 -1.04
C LYS A 57 -7.38 15.93 -0.65
N LEU A 58 -6.42 16.81 -0.94
CA LEU A 58 -6.56 18.25 -0.68
C LEU A 58 -7.70 18.88 -1.51
N ALA A 59 -7.81 18.52 -2.79
CA ALA A 59 -8.88 18.97 -3.67
C ALA A 59 -10.25 18.42 -3.22
N LEU A 60 -10.34 17.13 -2.92
CA LEU A 60 -11.55 16.45 -2.47
C LEU A 60 -12.08 17.01 -1.14
N LYS A 61 -11.18 17.40 -0.24
CA LYS A 61 -11.54 18.04 1.03
C LYS A 61 -12.36 19.33 0.82
N GLN A 62 -12.06 20.11 -0.23
CA GLN A 62 -12.83 21.30 -0.57
C GLN A 62 -14.26 20.98 -1.04
N LEU A 63 -14.46 19.77 -1.56
CA LEU A 63 -15.76 19.25 -1.96
C LEU A 63 -16.50 18.51 -0.82
N GLY A 64 -15.94 18.52 0.38
CA GLY A 64 -16.51 17.80 1.54
C GLY A 64 -16.30 16.29 1.53
N ILE A 65 -15.43 15.79 0.63
CA ILE A 65 -15.12 14.35 0.54
C ILE A 65 -13.84 14.07 1.34
N HIS A 66 -13.92 13.13 2.27
CA HIS A 66 -12.83 12.73 3.13
C HIS A 66 -12.48 11.27 2.91
N ILE A 67 -11.20 10.99 2.64
CA ILE A 67 -10.66 9.63 2.42
C ILE A 67 -9.66 9.34 3.52
N THR A 68 -9.91 8.29 4.29
CA THR A 68 -9.04 7.84 5.37
C THR A 68 -8.77 6.35 5.23
N ALA A 69 -7.52 5.94 5.32
CA ALA A 69 -7.13 4.53 5.28
C ALA A 69 -6.34 4.19 6.55
N TYR A 70 -6.57 2.99 7.08
CA TYR A 70 -5.90 2.50 8.28
C TYR A 70 -5.70 1.00 8.23
N THR A 71 -4.75 0.51 9.03
CA THR A 71 -4.51 -0.92 9.18
C THR A 71 -5.58 -1.51 10.10
N SER A 72 -6.41 -2.39 9.56
CA SER A 72 -7.48 -3.06 10.31
C SER A 72 -7.13 -4.47 10.76
N GLN A 73 -6.07 -5.08 10.18
CA GLN A 73 -5.64 -6.40 10.59
C GLN A 73 -4.15 -6.60 10.30
N VAL A 74 -3.47 -7.31 11.19
CA VAL A 74 -2.12 -7.86 10.98
C VAL A 74 -2.15 -9.32 11.48
N GLY A 75 -1.97 -10.27 10.57
CA GLY A 75 -2.09 -11.70 10.89
C GLY A 75 -3.42 -12.01 11.57
N PRO A 76 -3.40 -12.65 12.76
CA PRO A 76 -4.63 -12.99 13.51
C PRO A 76 -5.23 -11.80 14.27
N ILE A 77 -4.47 -10.70 14.46
CA ILE A 77 -4.91 -9.54 15.23
C ILE A 77 -5.78 -8.66 14.34
N ARG A 78 -7.06 -8.56 14.64
CA ARG A 78 -8.07 -7.85 13.85
C ARG A 78 -8.83 -6.84 14.69
N LEU A 79 -9.17 -5.71 14.10
CA LEU A 79 -10.15 -4.74 14.60
C LEU A 79 -11.58 -5.22 14.33
N GLU A 80 -12.53 -4.67 15.06
CA GLU A 80 -13.95 -4.82 14.73
C GLU A 80 -14.27 -4.14 13.39
N GLU A 81 -15.27 -4.67 12.66
CA GLU A 81 -15.60 -4.17 11.32
C GLU A 81 -16.23 -2.78 11.34
N ASN A 82 -16.82 -2.38 12.47
CA ASN A 82 -17.46 -1.08 12.58
C ASN A 82 -16.42 0.04 12.77
N TYR A 83 -16.05 0.70 11.68
CA TYR A 83 -15.10 1.82 11.70
C TYR A 83 -15.55 3.02 12.53
N THR A 84 -16.86 3.16 12.83
CA THR A 84 -17.38 4.27 13.63
C THR A 84 -17.08 4.12 15.13
N ALA A 85 -16.62 2.94 15.56
CA ALA A 85 -16.19 2.68 16.91
C ALA A 85 -14.78 3.25 17.22
N TYR A 86 -14.06 3.70 16.20
CA TYR A 86 -12.67 4.13 16.32
C TYR A 86 -12.51 5.63 16.06
N ASP A 87 -11.60 6.26 16.82
CA ASP A 87 -11.11 7.60 16.51
C ASP A 87 -10.05 7.53 15.41
N LEU A 88 -10.43 7.94 14.20
CA LEU A 88 -9.55 7.90 13.03
C LEU A 88 -8.42 8.94 13.08
N ASP A 89 -8.45 9.90 14.00
CA ASP A 89 -7.37 10.88 14.17
C ASP A 89 -6.15 10.25 14.86
N LEU A 90 -6.33 9.09 15.52
CA LEU A 90 -5.24 8.34 16.17
C LEU A 90 -4.38 7.53 15.20
N ILE A 91 -4.76 7.41 13.92
CA ILE A 91 -4.05 6.59 12.91
C ILE A 91 -2.58 6.97 12.78
N GLU A 92 -2.28 8.27 12.79
CA GLU A 92 -0.91 8.75 12.59
C GLU A 92 -0.07 8.76 13.90
N THR A 93 -0.64 8.31 15.02
CA THR A 93 0.05 8.31 16.34
C THR A 93 0.95 7.09 16.54
N ASN A 94 0.86 6.08 15.65
CA ASN A 94 1.63 4.85 15.77
C ASN A 94 2.14 4.37 14.40
N PRO A 95 3.25 3.62 14.37
CA PRO A 95 3.90 3.20 13.11
C PRO A 95 3.06 2.19 12.31
N VAL A 96 2.16 1.46 12.95
CA VAL A 96 1.27 0.49 12.29
C VAL A 96 0.09 1.18 11.61
N ARG A 97 -0.19 2.44 11.97
CA ARG A 97 -1.35 3.21 11.47
C ARG A 97 -2.69 2.55 11.79
N CYS A 98 -2.81 2.06 12.99
CA CYS A 98 -4.03 1.47 13.54
C CYS A 98 -4.74 2.49 14.44
N PRO A 99 -6.07 2.69 14.32
CA PRO A 99 -6.81 3.67 15.13
C PRO A 99 -7.01 3.26 16.59
N ASP A 100 -6.77 1.98 16.92
CA ASP A 100 -6.82 1.45 18.28
C ASP A 100 -5.39 1.33 18.83
N PRO A 101 -4.98 2.13 19.83
CA PRO A 101 -3.61 2.10 20.37
C PRO A 101 -3.23 0.77 21.03
N ALA A 102 -4.19 0.06 21.64
CA ALA A 102 -3.93 -1.23 22.27
C ALA A 102 -3.65 -2.29 21.19
N LYS A 103 -4.50 -2.36 20.18
CA LYS A 103 -4.30 -3.26 19.03
C LYS A 103 -3.07 -2.88 18.20
N ALA A 104 -2.77 -1.59 18.07
CA ALA A 104 -1.55 -1.13 17.39
C ALA A 104 -0.31 -1.74 18.05
N LYS A 105 -0.23 -1.73 19.36
CA LYS A 105 0.89 -2.32 20.10
C LYS A 105 0.98 -3.84 19.92
N GLU A 106 -0.15 -4.55 20.02
CA GLU A 106 -0.18 -6.01 19.74
C GLU A 106 0.32 -6.34 18.32
N MET A 107 -0.13 -5.56 17.33
CA MET A 107 0.27 -5.71 15.93
C MET A 107 1.77 -5.44 15.73
N GLU A 108 2.29 -4.40 16.36
CA GLU A 108 3.71 -4.04 16.29
C GLU A 108 4.59 -5.13 16.89
N GLU A 109 4.23 -5.63 18.07
CA GLU A 109 4.95 -6.73 18.75
C GLU A 109 4.95 -8.00 17.88
N LEU A 110 3.82 -8.33 17.26
CA LEU A 110 3.72 -9.46 16.33
C LEU A 110 4.63 -9.29 15.11
N ILE A 111 4.63 -8.10 14.50
CA ILE A 111 5.50 -7.80 13.35
C ILE A 111 6.98 -7.95 13.75
N PHE A 112 7.40 -7.44 14.89
CA PHE A 112 8.78 -7.57 15.36
C PHE A 112 9.17 -9.03 15.63
N LYS A 113 8.25 -9.82 16.20
CA LYS A 113 8.46 -11.25 16.43
C LYS A 113 8.71 -11.99 15.12
N ILE A 114 7.81 -11.86 14.15
CA ILE A 114 7.89 -12.52 12.84
C ILE A 114 9.14 -12.08 12.07
N LYS A 115 9.45 -10.76 12.13
CA LYS A 115 10.69 -10.24 11.55
C LYS A 115 11.95 -10.88 12.17
N GLY A 116 11.93 -11.12 13.49
CA GLY A 116 13.03 -11.82 14.19
C GLY A 116 13.18 -13.28 13.76
N GLU A 117 12.11 -13.90 13.31
CA GLU A 117 12.08 -15.26 12.75
C GLU A 117 12.52 -15.29 11.26
N GLY A 118 12.76 -14.13 10.65
CA GLY A 118 13.13 -14.01 9.23
C GLY A 118 11.97 -14.19 8.27
N ASP A 119 10.74 -14.04 8.74
CA ASP A 119 9.52 -14.23 7.96
C ASP A 119 8.72 -12.93 7.83
N THR A 120 7.59 -12.98 7.10
CA THR A 120 6.68 -11.87 6.88
C THR A 120 5.25 -12.26 7.25
N ILE A 121 4.44 -11.27 7.60
CA ILE A 121 3.04 -11.48 7.94
C ILE A 121 2.15 -10.54 7.12
N GLY A 122 1.05 -11.08 6.62
CA GLY A 122 0.05 -10.32 5.87
C GLY A 122 -0.85 -9.48 6.76
N GLY A 123 -1.55 -8.52 6.15
CA GLY A 123 -2.49 -7.65 6.84
C GLY A 123 -3.60 -7.15 5.92
N VAL A 124 -4.53 -6.40 6.51
CA VAL A 124 -5.64 -5.76 5.79
C VAL A 124 -5.60 -4.26 6.06
N VAL A 125 -5.73 -3.48 4.99
CA VAL A 125 -5.92 -2.03 5.06
C VAL A 125 -7.37 -1.73 4.70
N THR A 126 -8.05 -1.02 5.59
CA THR A 126 -9.43 -0.54 5.37
C THR A 126 -9.40 0.92 4.95
N CYS A 127 -10.16 1.24 3.91
CA CYS A 127 -10.31 2.61 3.42
C CYS A 127 -11.76 3.06 3.62
N VAL A 128 -11.94 4.20 4.25
CA VAL A 128 -13.24 4.83 4.50
C VAL A 128 -13.35 6.11 3.69
N VAL A 129 -14.42 6.25 2.93
CA VAL A 129 -14.74 7.46 2.17
C VAL A 129 -16.03 8.06 2.75
N LYS A 130 -15.94 9.30 3.22
CA LYS A 130 -17.09 10.08 3.75
C LYS A 130 -17.40 11.26 2.85
N GLY A 131 -18.67 11.64 2.78
CA GLY A 131 -19.13 12.81 2.01
C GLY A 131 -19.14 12.58 0.49
N CYS A 132 -19.08 11.33 0.04
CA CYS A 132 -19.15 11.01 -1.39
C CYS A 132 -20.58 11.31 -1.92
N PRO A 133 -20.75 12.15 -2.95
CA PRO A 133 -22.04 12.46 -3.52
C PRO A 133 -22.61 11.25 -4.28
N ILE A 134 -23.93 11.17 -4.35
CA ILE A 134 -24.64 10.17 -5.14
C ILE A 134 -24.38 10.45 -6.63
N GLY A 135 -24.19 9.39 -7.43
CA GLY A 135 -24.02 9.48 -8.88
C GLY A 135 -22.58 9.43 -9.36
N LEU A 136 -21.60 9.16 -8.48
CA LEU A 136 -20.24 8.83 -8.90
C LEU A 136 -20.17 7.40 -9.43
N GLY A 137 -19.39 7.22 -10.49
CA GLY A 137 -19.23 5.95 -11.20
C GLY A 137 -20.10 5.86 -12.45
N GLN A 138 -19.89 4.80 -13.22
CA GLN A 138 -20.65 4.53 -14.45
C GLN A 138 -21.66 3.41 -14.19
N PRO A 139 -22.98 3.69 -14.23
CA PRO A 139 -23.99 2.72 -13.82
C PRO A 139 -24.11 1.49 -14.74
N VAL A 140 -23.53 1.51 -15.93
CA VAL A 140 -23.73 0.47 -16.94
C VAL A 140 -22.48 -0.43 -17.17
N SER A 141 -21.27 -0.02 -16.76
CA SER A 141 -20.07 -0.77 -17.12
C SER A 141 -19.13 -1.07 -15.94
N VAL A 142 -18.86 -0.12 -15.06
CA VAL A 142 -17.91 -0.31 -13.96
C VAL A 142 -18.32 0.55 -12.76
N SER A 143 -18.50 -0.05 -11.60
CA SER A 143 -18.74 0.70 -10.36
C SER A 143 -17.45 1.39 -9.87
N SER A 144 -17.60 2.41 -9.03
CA SER A 144 -16.44 3.08 -8.41
C SER A 144 -15.55 2.11 -7.62
N MET A 145 -16.13 1.05 -7.04
CA MET A 145 -15.39 -0.02 -6.36
C MET A 145 -14.50 -0.80 -7.32
N GLN A 146 -15.00 -1.15 -8.51
CA GLN A 146 -14.22 -1.86 -9.54
C GLN A 146 -13.06 -1.01 -10.08
N HIS A 147 -13.23 0.31 -10.19
CA HIS A 147 -12.13 1.21 -10.54
C HIS A 147 -11.04 1.28 -9.48
N LEU A 148 -11.37 1.11 -8.21
CA LEU A 148 -10.39 1.06 -7.11
C LEU A 148 -9.65 -0.29 -7.07
N GLU A 149 -10.31 -1.39 -7.46
CA GLU A 149 -9.70 -2.71 -7.50
C GLU A 149 -8.78 -2.93 -8.70
N GLN A 150 -9.09 -2.32 -9.86
CA GLN A 150 -8.28 -2.47 -11.08
C GLN A 150 -6.79 -2.13 -10.94
N PRO A 151 -6.39 -1.05 -10.26
CA PRO A 151 -4.96 -0.76 -10.05
C PRO A 151 -4.25 -1.78 -9.14
N CYS A 152 -4.96 -2.42 -8.22
CA CYS A 152 -4.38 -3.41 -7.32
C CYS A 152 -4.24 -4.78 -7.98
N SER A 153 -5.19 -5.19 -8.82
CA SER A 153 -5.14 -6.48 -9.53
C SER A 153 -4.06 -6.52 -10.63
N ALA A 154 -3.74 -5.36 -11.23
CA ALA A 154 -2.66 -5.25 -12.21
C ALA A 154 -1.25 -5.40 -11.61
N SER A 155 -1.09 -5.34 -10.30
CA SER A 155 0.20 -5.52 -9.62
C SER A 155 0.41 -6.93 -9.05
N MET A 156 -0.59 -7.83 -9.18
CA MET A 156 -0.52 -9.19 -8.65
C MET A 156 -0.46 -10.29 -9.74
N GLN A 157 -0.16 -9.92 -11.01
CA GLN A 157 0.14 -10.90 -12.06
C GLN A 157 1.61 -10.92 -12.44
#